data_ed94ab76b148e6e82e0e16d4b487606e
#
_entry.id   ed94ab76b148e6e82e0e16d4b487606e
#
_cell.length_a   1.000
_cell.length_b   1.000
_cell.length_c   1.000
_cell.angle_alpha   90.00
_cell.angle_beta   90.00
_cell.angle_gamma   90.00
#
_symmetry.space_group_name_H-M   'P 1'
#
loop_
_entity.id
_entity.type
_entity.pdbx_description
1 polymer ?
#
loop_
_entity_poly.entity_id
_entity_poly.type
_entity_poly.pdbx_seq_one_letter_code
_entity_poly.pdbx_strand_id
1 'polypeptide(L)'
;MAQMARACELGGAAAIRCQGLSDIAAIKGRVEIPVIGLWKEGHEGVYITPTLRHAIACVNAGADVVAIDATDRPRPDGRTFEETVAELREQCDTLVMADCMTIEDIRRGVAAGCDLVSTTLSHNKAAINTTMDEGPDLPILRQAVEEFPDVPVICEGHVHTPADAAAAMGAGAWAVVVGTGITHPTSLTKWFCAAIEG
;
A
#
# COMPACT_ATOMS: atom_id res chain seq x y z
N MET A 1 1.67 -17.09 1.57
CA MET A 1 2.52 -15.89 1.30
C MET A 1 3.85 -15.84 2.07
N ALA A 2 3.99 -16.43 3.26
CA ALA A 2 5.19 -16.33 4.11
C ALA A 2 6.53 -16.75 3.43
N GLN A 3 6.52 -17.77 2.57
CA GLN A 3 7.73 -18.18 1.82
C GLN A 3 8.14 -17.12 0.78
N MET A 4 7.15 -16.50 0.12
CA MET A 4 7.40 -15.39 -0.82
C MET A 4 7.98 -14.18 -0.08
N ALA A 5 7.40 -13.81 1.06
CA ALA A 5 7.91 -12.73 1.90
C ALA A 5 9.37 -12.96 2.33
N ARG A 6 9.71 -14.18 2.76
CA ARG A 6 11.10 -14.55 3.09
C ARG A 6 12.04 -14.45 1.88
N ALA A 7 11.57 -14.86 0.70
CA ALA A 7 12.37 -14.71 -0.52
C ALA A 7 12.61 -13.23 -0.89
N CYS A 8 11.60 -12.37 -0.71
CA CYS A 8 11.75 -10.92 -0.89
C CYS A 8 12.74 -10.31 0.10
N GLU A 9 12.66 -10.70 1.37
CA GLU A 9 13.61 -10.27 2.40
C GLU A 9 15.06 -10.67 2.05
N LEU A 10 15.27 -11.92 1.62
CA LEU A 10 16.58 -12.39 1.15
C LEU A 10 17.06 -11.63 -0.12
N GLY A 11 16.12 -11.13 -0.92
CA GLY A 11 16.38 -10.26 -2.06
C GLY A 11 16.66 -8.80 -1.70
N GLY A 12 16.59 -8.43 -0.42
CA GLY A 12 16.89 -7.09 0.07
C GLY A 12 15.68 -6.18 0.25
N ALA A 13 14.46 -6.72 0.32
CA ALA A 13 13.29 -5.92 0.68
C ALA A 13 13.44 -5.34 2.10
N ALA A 14 13.10 -4.06 2.26
CA ALA A 14 13.17 -3.33 3.54
C ALA A 14 11.91 -3.53 4.40
N ALA A 15 10.77 -3.88 3.79
CA ALA A 15 9.52 -4.21 4.47
C ALA A 15 8.68 -5.14 3.58
N ILE A 16 7.67 -5.79 4.16
CA ILE A 16 6.68 -6.57 3.43
C ILE A 16 5.30 -5.94 3.60
N ARG A 17 4.64 -5.59 2.49
CA ARG A 17 3.23 -5.20 2.50
C ARG A 17 2.36 -6.41 2.14
N CYS A 18 1.37 -6.71 2.95
CA CYS A 18 0.49 -7.86 2.76
C CYS A 18 -0.93 -7.61 3.24
N GLN A 19 -1.87 -8.40 2.70
CA GLN A 19 -3.27 -8.31 3.06
C GLN A 19 -3.78 -9.58 3.72
N GLY A 20 -4.72 -9.43 4.68
CA GLY A 20 -5.39 -10.54 5.37
C GLY A 20 -4.67 -11.01 6.63
N LEU A 21 -5.44 -11.24 7.69
CA LEU A 21 -4.91 -11.49 9.03
C LEU A 21 -4.03 -12.74 9.12
N SER A 22 -4.41 -13.81 8.41
CA SER A 22 -3.64 -15.06 8.37
C SER A 22 -2.28 -14.88 7.69
N ASP A 23 -2.22 -14.09 6.61
CA ASP A 23 -0.96 -13.80 5.92
C ASP A 23 -0.08 -12.86 6.74
N ILE A 24 -0.66 -11.83 7.39
CA ILE A 24 0.09 -10.95 8.30
C ILE A 24 0.77 -11.78 9.39
N ALA A 25 0.02 -12.63 10.11
CA ALA A 25 0.56 -13.46 11.18
C ALA A 25 1.63 -14.45 10.68
N ALA A 26 1.37 -15.11 9.54
CA ALA A 26 2.32 -16.07 8.97
C ALA A 26 3.61 -15.42 8.47
N ILE A 27 3.53 -14.22 7.88
CA ILE A 27 4.67 -13.44 7.41
C ILE A 27 5.45 -12.92 8.61
N LYS A 28 4.79 -12.32 9.60
CA LYS A 28 5.44 -11.80 10.82
C LYS A 28 6.24 -12.88 11.55
N GLY A 29 5.76 -14.13 11.56
CA GLY A 29 6.49 -15.27 12.11
C GLY A 29 7.64 -15.79 11.22
N ARG A 30 7.90 -15.18 10.06
CA ARG A 30 8.87 -15.69 9.07
C ARG A 30 9.96 -14.71 8.65
N VAL A 31 9.70 -13.40 8.78
CA VAL A 31 10.64 -12.33 8.40
C VAL A 31 11.02 -11.50 9.62
N GLU A 32 12.20 -10.88 9.58
CA GLU A 32 12.68 -9.98 10.61
C GLU A 32 12.40 -8.50 10.27
N ILE A 33 12.10 -8.20 9.00
CA ILE A 33 11.79 -6.85 8.52
C ILE A 33 10.34 -6.46 8.84
N PRO A 34 10.01 -5.16 8.91
CA PRO A 34 8.67 -4.67 9.20
C PRO A 34 7.59 -5.21 8.26
N VAL A 35 6.39 -5.40 8.80
CA VAL A 35 5.20 -5.84 8.06
C VAL A 35 4.17 -4.73 8.02
N ILE A 36 3.84 -4.26 6.81
CA ILE A 36 2.75 -3.33 6.55
C ILE A 36 1.51 -4.17 6.27
N GLY A 37 0.59 -4.20 7.21
CA GLY A 37 -0.61 -5.02 7.15
C GLY A 37 -1.84 -4.23 6.74
N LEU A 38 -2.72 -4.88 6.00
CA LEU A 38 -4.06 -4.38 5.68
C LEU A 38 -5.05 -5.56 5.61
N TRP A 39 -6.34 -5.24 5.67
CA TRP A 39 -7.37 -6.26 5.47
C TRP A 39 -8.41 -5.75 4.48
N LYS A 40 -8.51 -6.39 3.31
CA LYS A 40 -9.53 -6.07 2.31
C LYS A 40 -10.83 -6.79 2.62
N GLU A 41 -11.92 -6.04 2.69
CA GLU A 41 -13.27 -6.57 2.81
C GLU A 41 -14.21 -5.82 1.85
N GLY A 42 -14.99 -6.54 1.06
CA GLY A 42 -15.86 -5.96 0.02
C GLY A 42 -15.12 -5.65 -1.29
N HIS A 43 -15.84 -4.99 -2.21
CA HIS A 43 -15.36 -4.67 -3.56
C HIS A 43 -15.74 -3.25 -3.99
N GLU A 44 -16.57 -2.55 -3.22
CA GLU A 44 -17.10 -1.22 -3.51
C GLU A 44 -16.78 -0.26 -2.37
N GLY A 45 -16.73 1.03 -2.67
CA GLY A 45 -16.43 2.06 -1.68
C GLY A 45 -15.03 1.89 -1.08
N VAL A 46 -14.92 2.10 0.23
CA VAL A 46 -13.70 1.84 0.99
C VAL A 46 -13.62 0.35 1.30
N TYR A 47 -12.61 -0.33 0.77
CA TYR A 47 -12.41 -1.77 0.94
C TYR A 47 -11.03 -2.14 1.54
N ILE A 48 -10.08 -1.21 1.58
CA ILE A 48 -8.77 -1.42 2.23
C ILE A 48 -8.87 -0.98 3.69
N THR A 49 -8.83 -1.93 4.60
CA THR A 49 -8.97 -1.69 6.05
C THR A 49 -10.15 -0.76 6.34
N PRO A 50 -11.38 -1.16 5.95
CA PRO A 50 -12.50 -0.23 5.80
C PRO A 50 -13.07 0.31 7.11
N THR A 51 -12.74 -0.28 8.24
CA THR A 51 -13.23 0.17 9.56
C THR A 51 -12.16 0.09 10.63
N LEU A 52 -12.39 0.75 11.76
CA LEU A 52 -11.53 0.66 12.94
C LEU A 52 -11.29 -0.80 13.39
N ARG A 53 -12.34 -1.63 13.36
CA ARG A 53 -12.24 -3.08 13.68
C ARG A 53 -11.19 -3.78 12.82
N HIS A 54 -11.13 -3.46 11.52
CA HIS A 54 -10.15 -4.05 10.61
C HIS A 54 -8.73 -3.59 10.95
N ALA A 55 -8.56 -2.31 11.26
CA ALA A 55 -7.26 -1.76 11.64
C ALA A 55 -6.72 -2.43 12.92
N ILE A 56 -7.52 -2.50 13.97
CA ILE A 56 -7.16 -3.18 15.23
C ILE A 56 -6.83 -4.66 14.99
N ALA A 57 -7.61 -5.34 14.13
CA ALA A 57 -7.34 -6.73 13.80
C ALA A 57 -5.99 -6.93 13.08
N CYS A 58 -5.59 -6.00 12.21
CA CYS A 58 -4.26 -6.03 11.58
C CYS A 58 -3.14 -5.88 12.61
N VAL A 59 -3.28 -4.93 13.56
CA VAL A 59 -2.32 -4.79 14.68
C VAL A 59 -2.21 -6.08 15.48
N ASN A 60 -3.36 -6.65 15.88
CA ASN A 60 -3.41 -7.90 16.66
C ASN A 60 -2.82 -9.11 15.89
N ALA A 61 -2.86 -9.09 14.56
CA ALA A 61 -2.22 -10.10 13.73
C ALA A 61 -0.69 -9.92 13.61
N GLY A 62 -0.14 -8.80 14.13
CA GLY A 62 1.30 -8.53 14.21
C GLY A 62 1.82 -7.55 13.15
N ALA A 63 0.96 -6.75 12.52
CA ALA A 63 1.41 -5.68 11.64
C ALA A 63 2.17 -4.61 12.45
N ASP A 64 3.33 -4.17 11.94
CA ASP A 64 4.09 -3.05 12.50
C ASP A 64 3.57 -1.71 12.02
N VAL A 65 2.99 -1.70 10.81
CA VAL A 65 2.32 -0.56 10.19
C VAL A 65 0.96 -1.03 9.70
N VAL A 66 -0.08 -0.24 9.92
CA VAL A 66 -1.43 -0.52 9.37
C VAL A 66 -1.72 0.43 8.21
N ALA A 67 -1.99 -0.14 7.03
CA ALA A 67 -2.41 0.65 5.88
C ALA A 67 -3.94 0.77 5.83
N ILE A 68 -4.42 2.01 5.68
CA ILE A 68 -5.84 2.38 5.73
C ILE A 68 -6.17 3.25 4.51
N ASP A 69 -7.26 2.95 3.84
CA ASP A 69 -7.81 3.78 2.76
C ASP A 69 -8.12 5.19 3.30
N ALA A 70 -7.47 6.21 2.73
CA ALA A 70 -7.56 7.60 3.18
C ALA A 70 -8.53 8.46 2.34
N THR A 71 -9.28 7.84 1.43
CA THR A 71 -10.26 8.56 0.62
C THR A 71 -11.44 9.06 1.45
N ASP A 72 -12.16 10.06 0.93
CA ASP A 72 -13.37 10.62 1.55
C ASP A 72 -14.63 9.77 1.33
N ARG A 73 -14.49 8.60 0.69
CA ARG A 73 -15.58 7.68 0.45
C ARG A 73 -16.20 7.20 1.78
N PRO A 74 -17.54 7.00 1.83
CA PRO A 74 -18.20 6.52 3.05
C PRO A 74 -17.63 5.19 3.53
N ARG A 75 -17.35 5.09 4.83
CA ARG A 75 -16.93 3.86 5.50
C ARG A 75 -18.12 3.06 6.00
N PRO A 76 -18.04 1.72 6.02
CA PRO A 76 -19.16 0.87 6.45
C PRO A 76 -19.59 1.09 7.90
N ASP A 77 -18.72 1.58 8.77
CA ASP A 77 -19.02 1.87 10.18
C ASP A 77 -19.44 3.34 10.43
N GLY A 78 -19.56 4.13 9.36
CA GLY A 78 -20.00 5.53 9.41
C GLY A 78 -18.96 6.52 9.93
N ARG A 79 -17.73 6.06 10.28
CA ARG A 79 -16.63 6.94 10.69
C ARG A 79 -16.01 7.66 9.50
N THR A 80 -15.38 8.79 9.77
CA THR A 80 -14.43 9.40 8.84
C THR A 80 -13.08 8.69 8.91
N PHE A 81 -12.18 9.01 7.97
CA PHE A 81 -10.80 8.53 8.01
C PHE A 81 -10.08 9.04 9.27
N GLU A 82 -10.24 10.33 9.56
CA GLU A 82 -9.60 11.01 10.69
C GLU A 82 -10.05 10.41 12.03
N GLU A 83 -11.33 10.16 12.20
CA GLU A 83 -11.88 9.49 13.39
C GLU A 83 -11.31 8.06 13.53
N THR A 84 -11.19 7.33 12.42
CA THR A 84 -10.61 5.99 12.43
C THR A 84 -9.14 6.00 12.87
N VAL A 85 -8.35 6.96 12.38
CA VAL A 85 -6.92 7.10 12.77
C VAL A 85 -6.80 7.51 14.23
N ALA A 86 -7.59 8.50 14.66
CA ALA A 86 -7.57 9.00 16.04
C ALA A 86 -7.93 7.89 17.05
N GLU A 87 -9.03 7.18 16.82
CA GLU A 87 -9.45 6.09 17.69
C GLU A 87 -8.49 4.89 17.67
N LEU A 88 -7.84 4.61 16.53
CA LEU A 88 -6.81 3.57 16.44
C LEU A 88 -5.61 3.92 17.34
N ARG A 89 -5.14 5.16 17.30
CA ARG A 89 -4.01 5.62 18.11
C ARG A 89 -4.30 5.65 19.62
N GLU A 90 -5.56 5.83 20.00
CA GLU A 90 -5.98 5.72 21.42
C GLU A 90 -5.90 4.28 21.93
N GLN A 91 -6.07 3.29 21.04
CA GLN A 91 -6.18 1.88 21.42
C GLN A 91 -4.91 1.08 21.11
N CYS A 92 -4.08 1.52 20.17
CA CYS A 92 -2.94 0.76 19.66
C CYS A 92 -1.73 1.67 19.48
N ASP A 93 -0.56 1.18 19.92
CA ASP A 93 0.73 1.76 19.56
C ASP A 93 1.19 1.12 18.22
N THR A 94 0.87 1.79 17.11
CA THR A 94 1.16 1.32 15.75
C THR A 94 1.41 2.47 14.80
N LEU A 95 2.23 2.26 13.79
CA LEU A 95 2.37 3.21 12.69
C LEU A 95 1.20 3.08 11.72
N VAL A 96 0.79 4.21 11.13
CA VAL A 96 -0.32 4.28 10.18
C VAL A 96 0.17 4.78 8.83
N MET A 97 -0.16 4.04 7.77
CA MET A 97 0.05 4.40 6.38
C MET A 97 -1.28 4.75 5.72
N ALA A 98 -1.37 5.95 5.14
CA ALA A 98 -2.55 6.39 4.40
C ALA A 98 -2.47 5.94 2.94
N ASP A 99 -3.40 5.10 2.48
CA ASP A 99 -3.56 4.72 1.07
C ASP A 99 -4.40 5.75 0.34
N CYS A 100 -3.78 6.54 -0.55
CA CYS A 100 -4.35 7.73 -1.17
C CYS A 100 -4.62 7.54 -2.65
N MET A 101 -5.69 8.20 -3.14
CA MET A 101 -6.08 8.26 -4.55
C MET A 101 -5.69 9.60 -5.19
N THR A 102 -5.84 10.68 -4.43
CA THR A 102 -5.64 12.06 -4.88
C THR A 102 -4.66 12.78 -3.96
N ILE A 103 -4.20 13.96 -4.39
CA ILE A 103 -3.37 14.81 -3.52
C ILE A 103 -4.17 15.29 -2.30
N GLU A 104 -5.48 15.46 -2.42
CA GLU A 104 -6.37 15.81 -1.30
C GLU A 104 -6.41 14.70 -0.24
N ASP A 105 -6.36 13.44 -0.67
CA ASP A 105 -6.28 12.29 0.27
C ASP A 105 -4.92 12.27 0.97
N ILE A 106 -3.83 12.61 0.26
CA ILE A 106 -2.49 12.75 0.87
C ILE A 106 -2.50 13.86 1.92
N ARG A 107 -3.08 15.04 1.61
CA ARG A 107 -3.25 16.14 2.58
C ARG A 107 -4.04 15.69 3.81
N ARG A 108 -5.11 14.92 3.59
CA ARG A 108 -5.92 14.33 4.66
C ARG A 108 -5.11 13.36 5.52
N GLY A 109 -4.35 12.47 4.91
CA GLY A 109 -3.47 11.53 5.61
C GLY A 109 -2.45 12.25 6.51
N VAL A 110 -1.78 13.27 5.97
CA VAL A 110 -0.83 14.09 6.73
C VAL A 110 -1.52 14.84 7.87
N ALA A 111 -2.66 15.48 7.60
CA ALA A 111 -3.43 16.21 8.61
C ALA A 111 -3.97 15.31 9.72
N ALA A 112 -4.33 14.06 9.43
CA ALA A 112 -4.74 13.07 10.42
C ALA A 112 -3.55 12.49 11.24
N GLY A 113 -2.31 12.90 10.93
CA GLY A 113 -1.11 12.47 11.63
C GLY A 113 -0.66 11.05 11.27
N CYS A 114 -0.89 10.62 10.03
CA CYS A 114 -0.31 9.36 9.54
C CYS A 114 1.22 9.47 9.43
N ASP A 115 1.90 8.35 9.71
CA ASP A 115 3.37 8.28 9.69
C ASP A 115 3.92 8.16 8.27
N LEU A 116 3.11 7.60 7.35
CA LEU A 116 3.42 7.42 5.94
C LEU A 116 2.18 7.72 5.09
N VAL A 117 2.41 8.20 3.87
CA VAL A 117 1.36 8.34 2.85
C VAL A 117 1.78 7.61 1.59
N SER A 118 0.82 7.09 0.81
CA SER A 118 1.14 6.34 -0.39
C SER A 118 0.20 6.63 -1.55
N THR A 119 0.69 6.40 -2.79
CA THR A 119 -0.07 6.58 -4.02
C THR A 119 -0.88 5.34 -4.42
N THR A 120 -1.14 4.43 -3.49
CA THR A 120 -1.73 3.09 -3.72
C THR A 120 -2.99 3.10 -4.60
N LEU A 121 -3.83 4.12 -4.46
CA LEU A 121 -5.13 4.22 -5.14
C LEU A 121 -5.14 5.22 -6.29
N SER A 122 -4.02 5.88 -6.63
CA SER A 122 -3.98 7.00 -7.58
C SER A 122 -4.39 6.62 -9.01
N HIS A 123 -4.14 5.38 -9.43
CA HIS A 123 -4.60 4.83 -10.71
C HIS A 123 -5.92 4.05 -10.62
N ASN A 124 -6.78 4.33 -9.66
CA ASN A 124 -8.01 3.57 -9.45
C ASN A 124 -9.04 3.79 -10.57
N LYS A 125 -8.65 3.47 -11.79
CA LYS A 125 -9.57 3.10 -12.87
C LYS A 125 -9.77 1.60 -12.70
N ALA A 126 -10.87 1.24 -12.09
CA ALA A 126 -11.40 -0.09 -11.86
C ALA A 126 -10.92 -1.18 -12.84
N ALA A 127 -9.70 -1.65 -12.74
CA ALA A 127 -9.26 -2.81 -13.49
C ALA A 127 -7.95 -3.38 -12.95
N ILE A 128 -8.05 -4.58 -12.49
CA ILE A 128 -6.96 -5.55 -12.30
C ILE A 128 -6.25 -5.91 -13.64
N ASN A 129 -6.52 -5.21 -14.71
CA ASN A 129 -5.89 -5.38 -16.02
C ASN A 129 -4.88 -4.26 -16.26
N THR A 130 -3.85 -4.23 -15.45
CA THR A 130 -2.70 -3.40 -15.72
C THR A 130 -1.93 -4.02 -16.88
N THR A 131 -1.89 -3.31 -17.99
CA THR A 131 -0.90 -3.57 -19.02
C THR A 131 0.48 -3.17 -18.47
N MET A 132 1.56 -3.77 -18.95
CA MET A 132 2.93 -3.37 -18.56
C MET A 132 3.25 -1.90 -18.91
N ASP A 133 2.43 -1.29 -19.78
CA ASP A 133 2.65 0.04 -20.33
C ASP A 133 2.20 1.18 -19.42
N GLU A 134 1.45 0.88 -18.35
CA GLU A 134 1.05 1.86 -17.34
C GLU A 134 2.06 1.82 -16.17
N GLY A 135 2.95 2.78 -16.11
CA GLY A 135 3.89 2.97 -15.01
C GLY A 135 3.23 3.63 -13.78
N PRO A 136 4.00 3.87 -12.70
CA PRO A 136 3.52 4.53 -11.49
C PRO A 136 3.10 5.99 -11.74
N ASP A 137 2.20 6.51 -10.90
CA ASP A 137 1.74 7.90 -10.96
C ASP A 137 2.81 8.88 -10.44
N LEU A 138 3.82 9.14 -11.28
CA LEU A 138 4.91 10.04 -10.95
C LEU A 138 4.46 11.51 -10.76
N PRO A 139 3.44 12.03 -11.47
CA PRO A 139 2.91 13.37 -11.20
C PRO A 139 2.43 13.57 -9.77
N ILE A 140 1.55 12.71 -9.27
CA ILE A 140 1.04 12.84 -7.88
C ILE A 140 2.16 12.60 -6.86
N LEU A 141 3.08 11.66 -7.14
CA LEU A 141 4.23 11.40 -6.29
C LEU A 141 5.11 12.65 -6.11
N ARG A 142 5.50 13.30 -7.22
CA ARG A 142 6.31 14.53 -7.17
C ARG A 142 5.61 15.64 -6.42
N GLN A 143 4.32 15.85 -6.68
CA GLN A 143 3.53 16.85 -5.96
C GLN A 143 3.50 16.59 -4.46
N ALA A 144 3.30 15.34 -4.05
CA ALA A 144 3.28 14.96 -2.63
C ALA A 144 4.64 15.17 -1.95
N VAL A 145 5.73 14.78 -2.61
CA VAL A 145 7.09 14.97 -2.08
C VAL A 145 7.45 16.45 -1.96
N GLU A 146 7.06 17.27 -2.93
CA GLU A 146 7.30 18.72 -2.89
C GLU A 146 6.49 19.40 -1.79
N GLU A 147 5.23 19.01 -1.61
CA GLU A 147 4.31 19.63 -0.64
C GLU A 147 4.61 19.17 0.80
N PHE A 148 5.10 17.93 0.98
CA PHE A 148 5.34 17.31 2.29
C PHE A 148 6.75 16.73 2.42
N PRO A 149 7.80 17.56 2.40
CA PRO A 149 9.19 17.09 2.36
C PRO A 149 9.62 16.30 3.60
N ASP A 150 8.94 16.47 4.73
CA ASP A 150 9.23 15.79 6.00
C ASP A 150 8.40 14.52 6.21
N VAL A 151 7.49 14.18 5.29
CA VAL A 151 6.61 13.00 5.38
C VAL A 151 7.11 11.93 4.42
N PRO A 152 7.31 10.67 4.89
CA PRO A 152 7.63 9.57 4.02
C PRO A 152 6.52 9.30 2.98
N VAL A 153 6.77 9.61 1.71
CA VAL A 153 5.86 9.34 0.59
C VAL A 153 6.25 8.03 -0.08
N ILE A 154 5.35 7.06 -0.06
CA ILE A 154 5.54 5.74 -0.64
C ILE A 154 4.93 5.71 -2.04
N CYS A 155 5.71 5.33 -3.05
CA CYS A 155 5.18 5.05 -4.38
C CYS A 155 4.64 3.62 -4.43
N GLU A 156 3.35 3.46 -4.65
CA GLU A 156 2.69 2.18 -4.85
C GLU A 156 1.68 2.27 -5.99
N GLY A 157 1.52 1.18 -6.72
CA GLY A 157 0.65 1.09 -7.89
C GLY A 157 1.45 1.15 -9.20
N HIS A 158 1.18 0.18 -10.08
CA HIS A 158 1.77 0.08 -11.43
C HIS A 158 3.30 0.05 -11.52
N VAL A 159 4.00 -0.26 -10.44
CA VAL A 159 5.43 -0.52 -10.45
C VAL A 159 5.65 -1.97 -10.90
N HIS A 160 5.94 -2.17 -12.18
CA HIS A 160 6.02 -3.49 -12.78
C HIS A 160 7.45 -3.91 -13.13
N THR A 161 8.32 -2.93 -13.34
CA THR A 161 9.71 -3.15 -13.76
C THR A 161 10.70 -2.49 -12.80
N PRO A 162 11.98 -2.91 -12.79
CA PRO A 162 13.04 -2.21 -12.08
C PRO A 162 13.20 -0.76 -12.54
N ALA A 163 12.89 -0.45 -13.82
CA ALA A 163 12.94 0.91 -14.35
C ALA A 163 11.86 1.80 -13.72
N ASP A 164 10.65 1.28 -13.52
CA ASP A 164 9.57 2.01 -12.83
C ASP A 164 9.96 2.33 -11.38
N ALA A 165 10.54 1.36 -10.69
CA ALA A 165 11.02 1.55 -9.32
C ALA A 165 12.13 2.63 -9.26
N ALA A 166 13.08 2.59 -10.19
CA ALA A 166 14.12 3.60 -10.28
C ALA A 166 13.56 5.00 -10.61
N ALA A 167 12.55 5.08 -11.50
CA ALA A 167 11.87 6.32 -11.82
C ALA A 167 11.11 6.90 -10.62
N ALA A 168 10.44 6.06 -9.83
CA ALA A 168 9.77 6.47 -8.60
C ALA A 168 10.75 7.01 -7.55
N MET A 169 11.87 6.32 -7.33
CA MET A 169 12.95 6.81 -6.44
C MET A 169 13.55 8.12 -6.95
N GLY A 170 13.79 8.24 -8.26
CA GLY A 170 14.26 9.48 -8.90
C GLY A 170 13.24 10.63 -8.83
N ALA A 171 11.96 10.35 -8.63
CA ALA A 171 10.91 11.33 -8.40
C ALA A 171 10.78 11.76 -6.93
N GLY A 172 11.59 11.19 -6.03
CA GLY A 172 11.65 11.54 -4.61
C GLY A 172 10.87 10.60 -3.67
N ALA A 173 10.40 9.46 -4.14
CA ALA A 173 9.77 8.49 -3.25
C ALA A 173 10.72 8.10 -2.10
N TRP A 174 10.19 8.04 -0.89
CA TRP A 174 10.93 7.53 0.27
C TRP A 174 11.17 6.02 0.17
N ALA A 175 10.16 5.29 -0.34
CA ALA A 175 10.26 3.88 -0.69
C ALA A 175 9.26 3.53 -1.81
N VAL A 176 9.41 2.33 -2.37
CA VAL A 176 8.57 1.82 -3.46
C VAL A 176 7.99 0.46 -3.08
N VAL A 177 6.68 0.30 -3.28
CA VAL A 177 6.01 -1.00 -3.12
C VAL A 177 5.81 -1.64 -4.49
N VAL A 178 6.36 -2.83 -4.66
CA VAL A 178 6.21 -3.66 -5.87
C VAL A 178 5.37 -4.89 -5.55
N GLY A 179 4.14 -4.91 -6.05
CA GLY A 179 3.23 -6.05 -5.89
C GLY A 179 3.30 -7.00 -7.08
N THR A 180 2.54 -6.68 -8.14
CA THR A 180 2.35 -7.52 -9.33
C THR A 180 3.67 -7.96 -9.97
N GLY A 181 4.64 -7.07 -10.07
CA GLY A 181 5.95 -7.35 -10.68
C GLY A 181 6.79 -8.41 -9.95
N ILE A 182 6.44 -8.76 -8.70
CA ILE A 182 7.16 -9.76 -7.89
C ILE A 182 6.26 -10.94 -7.52
N THR A 183 4.99 -10.70 -7.17
CA THR A 183 4.18 -11.68 -6.46
C THR A 183 2.94 -12.15 -7.21
N HIS A 184 2.74 -11.76 -8.49
CA HIS A 184 1.58 -12.15 -9.29
C HIS A 184 1.95 -12.97 -10.53
N PRO A 185 2.27 -14.27 -10.37
CA PRO A 185 2.75 -15.12 -11.47
C PRO A 185 1.82 -15.15 -12.68
N THR A 186 0.49 -15.09 -12.46
CA THR A 186 -0.49 -15.08 -13.56
C THR A 186 -0.29 -13.87 -14.49
N SER A 187 -0.10 -12.66 -13.96
CA SER A 187 0.15 -11.48 -14.77
C SER A 187 1.50 -11.57 -15.47
N LEU A 188 2.54 -11.93 -14.74
CA LEU A 188 3.89 -12.10 -15.30
C LEU A 188 3.87 -13.10 -16.46
N THR A 189 3.25 -14.27 -16.26
CA THR A 189 3.13 -15.28 -17.32
C THR A 189 2.40 -14.74 -18.54
N LYS A 190 1.27 -14.04 -18.35
CA LYS A 190 0.52 -13.43 -19.46
C LYS A 190 1.36 -12.43 -20.25
N TRP A 191 2.16 -11.60 -19.58
CA TRP A 191 3.03 -10.62 -20.24
C TRP A 191 4.10 -11.28 -21.07
N PHE A 192 4.73 -12.36 -20.56
CA PHE A 192 5.69 -13.13 -21.33
C PHE A 192 5.05 -13.83 -22.53
N CYS A 193 3.86 -14.46 -22.37
CA CYS A 193 3.14 -15.10 -23.48
C CYS A 193 2.80 -14.07 -24.58
N ALA A 194 2.24 -12.93 -24.21
CA ALA A 194 1.90 -11.88 -25.17
C ALA A 194 3.13 -11.36 -25.94
N ALA A 195 4.28 -11.24 -25.28
CA ALA A 195 5.52 -10.82 -25.93
C ALA A 195 6.10 -11.88 -26.89
N ILE A 196 5.77 -13.15 -26.70
CA ILE A 196 6.22 -14.27 -27.58
C ILE A 196 5.27 -14.42 -28.79
N GLU A 197 4.00 -14.16 -28.59
CA GLU A 197 2.97 -14.30 -29.63
C GLU A 197 2.96 -13.13 -30.63
N GLY A 198 3.65 -12.01 -30.30
CA GLY A 198 3.90 -10.86 -31.18
C GLY A 198 2.80 -9.92 -31.37
#